data_fb6e22ef41f14b3697f5b8be08c091f4
#
_entry.id   fb6e22ef41f14b3697f5b8be08c091f4
#
_cell.length_a   1.000
_cell.length_b   1.000
_cell.length_c   1.000
_cell.angle_alpha   90.00
_cell.angle_beta   90.00
_cell.angle_gamma   90.00
#
_symmetry.space_group_name_H-M   'P 1'
#
loop_
_entity.id
_entity.type
_entity.pdbx_description
1 polymer ?
#
loop_
_entity_poly.entity_id
_entity_poly.type
_entity_poly.pdbx_seq_one_letter_code
_entity_poly.pdbx_strand_id
1 'polypeptide(L)'
;MDHSYLFKLLNIPDDGSIIINDVEIIADTKYVYISRPSIPSYCPNCSCRMHSKGIYKRKIKHPVLQDGTCIIFIVSQRKWKCTNCSTYVNEDFPFFQRYKQSSDITPLLVLEAMKDLDRSTASIARQFNLSDTQVHDLFTAYVDLPRLTLPEFLSVDEVHIDISEKEKYALILMDFTSGEIVDILHNRWHHTIENYFFSIPYEERKHVRYIISDAYKPYLELPKHFFPNAVSILDSFHVVKYLLGLINTYINSVMKAYKDRDLKRLEKQNHDTNRDNKTIQESQEVILLRKYRWVLLKNQDNINYSDKRYYHSSLRMYADTYTIEKLFLSLDPKFNIIRDVKEKYIRFNNTHFSSEDEVMQELLKMIEEFKALRGYIPRLFSQYLDKYKHEIADRKSTRL
;
A
#
# COMPACT_ATOMS: atom_id res chain seq x y z
N MET A 1 -48.47 -7.14 -23.99
CA MET A 1 -47.47 -8.14 -23.60
C MET A 1 -47.26 -8.00 -22.08
N ASP A 2 -47.26 -9.11 -21.40
CA ASP A 2 -46.94 -9.11 -19.98
C ASP A 2 -45.44 -8.86 -19.83
N HIS A 3 -45.05 -7.75 -19.23
CA HIS A 3 -43.66 -7.35 -19.01
C HIS A 3 -43.20 -7.62 -17.56
N SER A 4 -43.97 -8.41 -16.78
CA SER A 4 -43.69 -8.64 -15.36
C SER A 4 -42.30 -9.24 -15.11
N TYR A 5 -41.79 -10.06 -16.05
CA TYR A 5 -40.46 -10.61 -15.97
C TYR A 5 -39.36 -9.53 -16.09
N LEU A 6 -39.60 -8.43 -16.82
CA LEU A 6 -38.62 -7.33 -16.96
C LEU A 6 -38.43 -6.57 -15.65
N PHE A 7 -39.48 -6.39 -14.86
CA PHE A 7 -39.37 -5.75 -13.55
C PHE A 7 -38.47 -6.54 -12.63
N LYS A 8 -38.64 -7.87 -12.60
CA LYS A 8 -37.79 -8.78 -11.83
C LYS A 8 -36.34 -8.78 -12.31
N LEU A 9 -36.13 -8.85 -13.65
CA LEU A 9 -34.81 -8.81 -14.25
C LEU A 9 -34.06 -7.50 -13.98
N LEU A 10 -34.78 -6.38 -14.00
CA LEU A 10 -34.23 -5.05 -13.78
C LEU A 10 -34.18 -4.67 -12.27
N ASN A 11 -34.67 -5.56 -11.39
CA ASN A 11 -34.75 -5.32 -9.94
C ASN A 11 -35.44 -3.97 -9.59
N ILE A 12 -36.57 -3.71 -10.25
CA ILE A 12 -37.41 -2.53 -9.99
C ILE A 12 -38.80 -2.98 -9.55
N PRO A 13 -39.55 -2.16 -8.76
CA PRO A 13 -40.85 -2.53 -8.27
C PRO A 13 -41.88 -2.83 -9.38
N ASP A 14 -42.62 -3.94 -9.24
CA ASP A 14 -43.74 -4.34 -10.09
C ASP A 14 -45.06 -4.14 -9.32
N ASP A 15 -45.30 -2.93 -8.84
CA ASP A 15 -46.47 -2.52 -8.05
C ASP A 15 -47.45 -1.61 -8.80
N GLY A 16 -47.28 -1.52 -10.12
CA GLY A 16 -48.04 -0.63 -10.97
C GLY A 16 -47.63 0.83 -10.89
N SER A 17 -46.64 1.19 -10.08
CA SER A 17 -46.14 2.56 -9.96
C SER A 17 -45.25 2.99 -11.10
N ILE A 18 -44.74 2.04 -11.90
CA ILE A 18 -43.83 2.25 -13.04
C ILE A 18 -44.42 1.58 -14.27
N ILE A 19 -44.27 2.23 -15.41
CA ILE A 19 -44.60 1.69 -16.74
C ILE A 19 -43.30 1.62 -17.56
N ILE A 20 -42.97 0.44 -18.05
CA ILE A 20 -41.93 0.26 -19.07
C ILE A 20 -42.58 0.52 -20.44
N ASN A 21 -42.18 1.62 -21.06
CA ASN A 21 -42.77 2.05 -22.36
C ASN A 21 -42.07 1.38 -23.52
N ASP A 22 -40.74 1.23 -23.46
CA ASP A 22 -39.95 0.68 -24.55
C ASP A 22 -38.58 0.24 -24.06
N VAL A 23 -37.88 -0.63 -24.80
CA VAL A 23 -36.51 -1.06 -24.57
C VAL A 23 -35.76 -1.05 -25.90
N GLU A 24 -34.78 -0.18 -26.03
CA GLU A 24 -33.89 -0.11 -27.19
C GLU A 24 -32.50 -0.61 -26.84
N ILE A 25 -31.84 -1.30 -27.74
CA ILE A 25 -30.44 -1.77 -27.58
C ILE A 25 -29.62 -1.02 -28.64
N ILE A 26 -28.66 -0.21 -28.18
CA ILE A 26 -27.75 0.53 -29.04
C ILE A 26 -26.31 0.19 -28.58
N ALA A 27 -25.56 -0.50 -29.43
CA ALA A 27 -24.26 -1.08 -29.07
C ALA A 27 -24.35 -1.92 -27.78
N ASP A 28 -23.51 -1.67 -26.80
CA ASP A 28 -23.46 -2.39 -25.52
C ASP A 28 -24.36 -1.77 -24.44
N THR A 29 -25.35 -0.93 -24.82
CA THR A 29 -26.20 -0.23 -23.86
C THR A 29 -27.68 -0.53 -24.13
N LYS A 30 -28.40 -0.95 -23.10
CA LYS A 30 -29.85 -1.11 -23.09
C LYS A 30 -30.49 0.15 -22.52
N TYR A 31 -31.24 0.86 -23.35
CA TYR A 31 -32.04 2.03 -22.96
C TYR A 31 -33.45 1.57 -22.63
N VAL A 32 -33.84 1.68 -21.36
CA VAL A 32 -35.18 1.30 -20.90
C VAL A 32 -35.96 2.58 -20.64
N TYR A 33 -37.01 2.82 -21.45
CA TYR A 33 -37.87 3.99 -21.35
C TYR A 33 -38.96 3.73 -20.33
N ILE A 34 -39.01 4.54 -19.26
CA ILE A 34 -39.96 4.38 -18.16
C ILE A 34 -40.70 5.67 -17.85
N SER A 35 -41.93 5.50 -17.38
CA SER A 35 -42.78 6.57 -16.88
C SER A 35 -43.59 6.11 -15.68
N ARG A 36 -44.31 7.05 -15.06
CA ARG A 36 -45.34 6.71 -14.04
C ARG A 36 -46.74 6.91 -14.66
N PRO A 37 -47.74 6.18 -14.14
CA PRO A 37 -49.12 6.44 -14.47
C PRO A 37 -49.50 7.89 -14.16
N SER A 38 -50.36 8.50 -14.99
CA SER A 38 -50.82 9.86 -14.76
C SER A 38 -51.85 9.93 -13.65
N ILE A 39 -51.38 9.94 -12.40
CA ILE A 39 -52.22 10.06 -11.24
C ILE A 39 -52.24 11.53 -10.77
N PRO A 40 -53.40 12.10 -10.42
CA PRO A 40 -53.47 13.45 -9.89
C PRO A 40 -52.59 13.63 -8.63
N SER A 41 -51.79 14.68 -8.64
CA SER A 41 -50.94 15.03 -7.49
C SER A 41 -51.56 16.16 -6.69
N TYR A 42 -51.37 16.13 -5.38
CA TYR A 42 -51.84 17.17 -4.45
C TYR A 42 -50.65 17.90 -3.82
N CYS A 43 -50.81 19.18 -3.60
CA CYS A 43 -49.77 20.04 -3.07
C CYS A 43 -49.43 19.66 -1.62
N PRO A 44 -48.17 19.41 -1.25
CA PRO A 44 -47.76 19.09 0.11
C PRO A 44 -47.98 20.25 1.08
N ASN A 45 -48.03 21.50 0.58
CA ASN A 45 -48.19 22.70 1.44
C ASN A 45 -49.66 23.12 1.68
N CYS A 46 -50.55 22.94 0.70
CA CYS A 46 -51.90 23.44 0.80
C CYS A 46 -52.95 22.41 0.37
N SER A 47 -52.59 21.19 0.09
CA SER A 47 -53.48 20.08 -0.31
C SER A 47 -54.33 20.33 -1.56
N CYS A 48 -54.14 21.45 -2.27
CA CYS A 48 -54.85 21.70 -3.52
C CYS A 48 -54.34 20.80 -4.64
N ARG A 49 -55.24 20.45 -5.58
CA ARG A 49 -54.84 19.65 -6.78
C ARG A 49 -53.81 20.40 -7.58
N MET A 50 -52.76 19.71 -7.98
CA MET A 50 -51.68 20.26 -8.80
C MET A 50 -51.91 20.00 -10.30
N HIS A 51 -51.34 20.85 -11.15
CA HIS A 51 -51.38 20.73 -12.58
C HIS A 51 -50.03 20.37 -13.16
N SER A 52 -50.03 19.52 -14.20
CA SER A 52 -48.83 19.17 -14.92
C SER A 52 -48.22 20.39 -15.63
N LYS A 53 -46.92 20.66 -15.38
CA LYS A 53 -46.19 21.77 -15.99
C LYS A 53 -45.27 21.30 -17.14
N GLY A 54 -45.25 19.99 -17.40
CA GLY A 54 -44.45 19.36 -18.43
C GLY A 54 -43.77 18.08 -17.95
N ILE A 55 -43.21 17.37 -18.92
CA ILE A 55 -42.44 16.14 -18.70
C ILE A 55 -41.02 16.39 -19.21
N TYR A 56 -40.03 16.01 -18.45
CA TYR A 56 -38.64 16.04 -18.87
C TYR A 56 -38.02 14.66 -18.76
N LYS A 57 -37.01 14.39 -19.58
CA LYS A 57 -36.30 13.09 -19.60
C LYS A 57 -35.04 13.16 -18.74
N ARG A 58 -34.83 12.17 -17.89
CA ARG A 58 -33.61 11.97 -17.12
C ARG A 58 -32.97 10.64 -17.51
N LYS A 59 -31.64 10.63 -17.51
CA LYS A 59 -30.84 9.40 -17.65
C LYS A 59 -30.39 8.92 -16.29
N ILE A 60 -30.74 7.69 -15.93
CA ILE A 60 -30.34 7.05 -14.68
C ILE A 60 -29.56 5.79 -15.02
N LYS A 61 -28.31 5.74 -14.64
CA LYS A 61 -27.46 4.56 -14.77
C LYS A 61 -27.95 3.48 -13.80
N HIS A 62 -27.99 2.25 -14.30
CA HIS A 62 -28.35 1.08 -13.51
C HIS A 62 -27.21 0.06 -13.55
N PRO A 63 -27.02 -0.78 -12.51
CA PRO A 63 -25.98 -1.80 -12.50
C PRO A 63 -26.00 -2.67 -13.75
N VAL A 64 -24.80 -3.02 -14.21
CA VAL A 64 -24.63 -3.88 -15.38
C VAL A 64 -25.13 -5.29 -15.05
N LEU A 65 -25.93 -5.87 -15.94
CA LEU A 65 -26.29 -7.30 -15.87
C LEU A 65 -25.05 -8.17 -16.20
N GLN A 66 -25.12 -9.46 -15.84
CA GLN A 66 -24.01 -10.40 -16.09
C GLN A 66 -23.66 -10.60 -17.56
N ASP A 67 -24.49 -10.13 -18.48
CA ASP A 67 -24.27 -10.18 -19.93
C ASP A 67 -23.28 -9.07 -20.43
N GLY A 68 -22.71 -8.28 -19.53
CA GLY A 68 -21.75 -7.23 -19.86
C GLY A 68 -22.34 -5.96 -20.46
N THR A 69 -23.67 -5.85 -20.60
CA THR A 69 -24.31 -4.65 -21.14
C THR A 69 -24.62 -3.62 -20.07
N CYS A 70 -24.49 -2.34 -20.40
CA CYS A 70 -24.91 -1.23 -19.55
C CYS A 70 -26.41 -0.99 -19.65
N ILE A 71 -27.08 -0.70 -18.54
CA ILE A 71 -28.47 -0.32 -18.51
C ILE A 71 -28.61 1.17 -18.16
N ILE A 72 -29.35 1.90 -18.98
CA ILE A 72 -29.69 3.30 -18.74
C ILE A 72 -31.20 3.46 -18.80
N PHE A 73 -31.82 3.84 -17.68
CA PHE A 73 -33.20 4.24 -17.68
C PHE A 73 -33.37 5.64 -18.26
N ILE A 74 -34.24 5.77 -19.24
CA ILE A 74 -34.73 7.05 -19.78
C ILE A 74 -36.04 7.33 -19.06
N VAL A 75 -35.96 8.08 -17.97
CA VAL A 75 -37.09 8.34 -17.09
C VAL A 75 -37.85 9.56 -17.55
N SER A 76 -39.11 9.37 -17.94
CA SER A 76 -40.04 10.46 -18.24
C SER A 76 -40.67 10.96 -16.92
N GLN A 77 -40.09 12.02 -16.36
CA GLN A 77 -40.45 12.57 -15.05
C GLN A 77 -41.37 13.81 -15.23
N ARG A 78 -42.55 13.80 -14.62
CA ARG A 78 -43.47 14.91 -14.67
C ARG A 78 -43.20 15.94 -13.59
N LYS A 79 -43.29 17.23 -13.96
CA LYS A 79 -43.24 18.35 -13.03
C LYS A 79 -44.65 18.88 -12.75
N TRP A 80 -44.99 18.99 -11.50
CA TRP A 80 -46.27 19.50 -11.04
C TRP A 80 -46.13 20.92 -10.51
N LYS A 81 -47.17 21.75 -10.70
CA LYS A 81 -47.30 23.11 -10.14
C LYS A 81 -48.61 23.26 -9.41
N CYS A 82 -48.59 23.78 -8.19
CA CYS A 82 -49.76 24.21 -7.49
C CYS A 82 -50.18 25.62 -7.99
N THR A 83 -51.43 25.78 -8.35
CA THR A 83 -51.97 27.10 -8.75
C THR A 83 -52.28 27.99 -7.60
N ASN A 84 -52.50 27.43 -6.39
CA ASN A 84 -52.84 28.19 -5.19
C ASN A 84 -51.60 28.79 -4.51
N CYS A 85 -50.57 27.99 -4.21
CA CYS A 85 -49.36 28.45 -3.49
C CYS A 85 -48.09 28.45 -4.35
N SER A 86 -48.20 28.22 -5.66
CA SER A 86 -47.09 28.18 -6.61
C SER A 86 -45.98 27.16 -6.33
N THR A 87 -46.19 26.24 -5.39
CA THR A 87 -45.24 25.16 -5.10
C THR A 87 -45.04 24.25 -6.31
N TYR A 88 -43.79 23.87 -6.55
CA TYR A 88 -43.41 22.88 -7.58
C TYR A 88 -43.00 21.57 -6.95
N VAL A 89 -43.44 20.44 -7.53
CA VAL A 89 -43.09 19.09 -7.12
C VAL A 89 -42.76 18.29 -8.36
N ASN A 90 -41.66 17.52 -8.33
CA ASN A 90 -41.36 16.55 -9.34
C ASN A 90 -41.88 15.18 -8.92
N GLU A 91 -42.30 14.37 -9.89
CA GLU A 91 -42.62 12.97 -9.63
C GLU A 91 -41.39 12.25 -9.03
N ASP A 92 -41.62 11.45 -7.99
CA ASP A 92 -40.59 10.61 -7.39
C ASP A 92 -40.67 9.18 -7.95
N PHE A 93 -39.54 8.51 -8.06
CA PHE A 93 -39.42 7.12 -8.48
C PHE A 93 -38.78 6.30 -7.35
N PRO A 94 -39.26 5.09 -7.05
CA PRO A 94 -38.89 4.35 -5.85
C PRO A 94 -37.49 3.75 -5.90
N PHE A 95 -36.74 3.84 -7.00
CA PHE A 95 -35.45 3.19 -7.18
C PHE A 95 -34.31 4.16 -7.50
N PHE A 96 -34.54 5.49 -7.43
CA PHE A 96 -33.47 6.48 -7.46
C PHE A 96 -33.91 7.78 -6.75
N GLN A 97 -32.96 8.43 -6.11
CA GLN A 97 -33.17 9.68 -5.37
C GLN A 97 -33.12 10.91 -6.27
N ARG A 98 -33.66 12.02 -5.75
CA ARG A 98 -33.53 13.33 -6.40
C ARG A 98 -32.06 13.67 -6.62
N TYR A 99 -31.76 14.25 -7.79
CA TYR A 99 -30.44 14.69 -8.21
C TYR A 99 -29.40 13.57 -8.41
N LYS A 100 -29.70 12.32 -8.08
CA LYS A 100 -28.82 11.19 -8.39
C LYS A 100 -28.96 10.78 -9.87
N GLN A 101 -27.86 10.31 -10.46
CA GLN A 101 -27.79 9.81 -11.85
C GLN A 101 -27.59 8.29 -11.93
N SER A 102 -27.64 7.64 -10.79
CA SER A 102 -27.60 6.18 -10.66
C SER A 102 -28.74 5.69 -9.77
N SER A 103 -29.13 4.43 -9.95
CA SER A 103 -30.14 3.78 -9.12
C SER A 103 -29.63 3.52 -7.70
N ASP A 104 -30.55 3.38 -6.74
CA ASP A 104 -30.24 3.24 -5.30
C ASP A 104 -29.52 1.93 -4.95
N ILE A 105 -29.58 0.91 -5.82
CA ILE A 105 -28.84 -0.34 -5.64
C ILE A 105 -27.35 -0.20 -6.04
N THR A 106 -27.00 0.82 -6.84
CA THR A 106 -25.63 1.00 -7.35
C THR A 106 -24.59 1.12 -6.24
N PRO A 107 -24.77 1.93 -5.18
CA PRO A 107 -23.82 2.02 -4.08
C PRO A 107 -23.55 0.67 -3.42
N LEU A 108 -24.61 -0.10 -3.15
CA LEU A 108 -24.48 -1.41 -2.50
C LEU A 108 -23.63 -2.38 -3.32
N LEU A 109 -23.88 -2.46 -4.63
CA LEU A 109 -23.15 -3.37 -5.52
C LEU A 109 -21.71 -2.92 -5.75
N VAL A 110 -21.46 -1.61 -5.81
CA VAL A 110 -20.11 -1.05 -5.91
C VAL A 110 -19.31 -1.38 -4.65
N LEU A 111 -19.89 -1.16 -3.47
CA LEU A 111 -19.22 -1.45 -2.19
C LEU A 111 -18.97 -2.96 -2.02
N GLU A 112 -19.90 -3.79 -2.45
CA GLU A 112 -19.68 -5.25 -2.44
C GLU A 112 -18.53 -5.66 -3.35
N ALA A 113 -18.44 -5.05 -4.56
CA ALA A 113 -17.33 -5.32 -5.47
C ALA A 113 -15.97 -4.79 -4.94
N MET A 114 -15.98 -3.77 -4.06
CA MET A 114 -14.75 -3.23 -3.45
C MET A 114 -14.19 -4.12 -2.34
N LYS A 115 -14.92 -5.11 -1.85
CA LYS A 115 -14.39 -6.10 -0.89
C LYS A 115 -13.36 -7.05 -1.53
N ASP A 116 -13.38 -7.18 -2.85
CA ASP A 116 -12.41 -7.96 -3.60
C ASP A 116 -11.11 -7.13 -3.78
N LEU A 117 -10.08 -7.49 -2.99
CA LEU A 117 -8.80 -6.77 -2.96
C LEU A 117 -7.98 -6.90 -4.26
N ASP A 118 -8.32 -7.87 -5.12
CA ASP A 118 -7.65 -8.05 -6.42
C ASP A 118 -8.20 -7.09 -7.49
N ARG A 119 -9.25 -6.34 -7.19
CA ARG A 119 -9.90 -5.43 -8.12
C ARG A 119 -9.48 -3.98 -7.91
N SER A 120 -9.08 -3.33 -9.00
CA SER A 120 -8.82 -1.88 -8.98
C SER A 120 -10.12 -1.07 -9.06
N THR A 121 -10.11 0.15 -8.50
CA THR A 121 -11.19 1.14 -8.62
C THR A 121 -11.62 1.34 -10.09
N ALA A 122 -10.65 1.44 -11.01
CA ALA A 122 -10.91 1.56 -12.44
C ALA A 122 -11.63 0.33 -13.04
N SER A 123 -11.35 -0.88 -12.54
CA SER A 123 -12.06 -2.10 -12.94
C SER A 123 -13.51 -2.08 -12.49
N ILE A 124 -13.76 -1.66 -11.25
CA ILE A 124 -15.11 -1.52 -10.68
C ILE A 124 -15.88 -0.42 -11.41
N ALA A 125 -15.27 0.73 -11.67
CA ALA A 125 -15.87 1.84 -12.39
C ALA A 125 -16.36 1.40 -13.78
N ARG A 126 -15.55 0.66 -14.52
CA ARG A 126 -15.94 0.10 -15.83
C ARG A 126 -17.11 -0.86 -15.72
N GLN A 127 -17.11 -1.76 -14.73
CA GLN A 127 -18.20 -2.72 -14.53
C GLN A 127 -19.56 -2.03 -14.31
N PHE A 128 -19.58 -0.95 -13.55
CA PHE A 128 -20.82 -0.26 -13.18
C PHE A 128 -21.11 0.98 -14.04
N ASN A 129 -20.35 1.20 -15.11
CA ASN A 129 -20.46 2.38 -15.97
C ASN A 129 -20.39 3.70 -15.17
N LEU A 130 -19.46 3.77 -14.25
CA LEU A 130 -19.16 4.94 -13.40
C LEU A 130 -17.78 5.50 -13.76
N SER A 131 -17.45 6.67 -13.25
CA SER A 131 -16.08 7.15 -13.19
C SER A 131 -15.38 6.66 -11.92
N ASP A 132 -14.04 6.63 -11.93
CA ASP A 132 -13.23 6.29 -10.75
C ASP A 132 -13.58 7.22 -9.58
N THR A 133 -13.76 8.51 -9.85
CA THR A 133 -14.19 9.49 -8.85
C THR A 133 -15.53 9.13 -8.22
N GLN A 134 -16.52 8.71 -9.03
CA GLN A 134 -17.82 8.31 -8.51
C GLN A 134 -17.75 7.07 -7.61
N VAL A 135 -16.88 6.10 -7.94
CA VAL A 135 -16.64 4.92 -7.08
C VAL A 135 -16.01 5.34 -5.76
N HIS A 136 -15.03 6.23 -5.81
CA HIS A 136 -14.38 6.77 -4.60
C HIS A 136 -15.37 7.58 -3.74
N ASP A 137 -16.19 8.44 -4.35
CA ASP A 137 -17.21 9.22 -3.65
C ASP A 137 -18.24 8.33 -2.96
N LEU A 138 -18.64 7.22 -3.61
CA LEU A 138 -19.52 6.22 -3.00
C LEU A 138 -18.85 5.56 -1.79
N PHE A 139 -17.60 5.16 -1.91
CA PHE A 139 -16.86 4.61 -0.78
C PHE A 139 -16.84 5.59 0.39
N THR A 140 -16.40 6.82 0.16
CA THR A 140 -16.30 7.85 1.20
C THR A 140 -17.66 8.21 1.83
N ALA A 141 -18.75 8.13 1.05
CA ALA A 141 -20.08 8.47 1.55
C ALA A 141 -20.74 7.37 2.41
N TYR A 142 -20.39 6.11 2.19
CA TYR A 142 -21.06 4.97 2.82
C TYR A 142 -20.17 4.12 3.72
N VAL A 143 -18.84 4.27 3.65
CA VAL A 143 -17.92 3.53 4.48
C VAL A 143 -17.35 4.45 5.55
N ASP A 144 -17.72 4.18 6.78
CA ASP A 144 -17.12 4.76 7.98
C ASP A 144 -16.30 3.67 8.66
N LEU A 145 -14.98 3.88 8.73
CA LEU A 145 -14.04 2.97 9.37
C LEU A 145 -13.59 3.61 10.69
N PRO A 146 -14.29 3.31 11.81
CA PRO A 146 -13.84 3.80 13.10
C PRO A 146 -12.48 3.18 13.42
N ARG A 147 -11.58 3.97 14.04
CA ARG A 147 -10.33 3.43 14.53
C ARG A 147 -10.59 2.29 15.55
N LEU A 148 -9.70 1.33 15.59
CA LEU A 148 -9.71 0.33 16.64
C LEU A 148 -9.10 0.90 17.94
N THR A 149 -9.37 0.24 19.06
CA THR A 149 -8.71 0.57 20.33
C THR A 149 -7.21 0.31 20.24
N LEU A 150 -6.42 1.14 20.95
CA LEU A 150 -4.98 0.98 20.97
C LEU A 150 -4.57 -0.35 21.62
N PRO A 151 -3.73 -1.17 20.95
CA PRO A 151 -3.27 -2.44 21.46
C PRO A 151 -2.12 -2.26 22.46
N GLU A 152 -1.78 -3.32 23.19
CA GLU A 152 -0.59 -3.36 24.04
C GLU A 152 0.71 -3.19 23.24
N PHE A 153 0.77 -3.78 22.04
CA PHE A 153 1.92 -3.73 21.11
C PHE A 153 1.52 -2.93 19.87
N LEU A 154 1.79 -1.63 19.91
CA LEU A 154 1.45 -0.72 18.80
C LEU A 154 2.61 -0.63 17.81
N SER A 155 2.39 -1.07 16.59
CA SER A 155 3.33 -0.86 15.47
C SER A 155 3.02 0.46 14.77
N VAL A 156 4.08 1.21 14.46
CA VAL A 156 4.03 2.49 13.77
C VAL A 156 4.95 2.43 12.57
N ASP A 157 4.40 2.53 11.37
CA ASP A 157 5.14 2.48 10.10
C ASP A 157 4.57 3.50 9.10
N GLU A 158 5.25 3.68 8.00
CA GLU A 158 4.89 4.61 6.94
C GLU A 158 4.62 3.89 5.62
N VAL A 159 3.58 4.34 4.93
CA VAL A 159 3.34 3.94 3.55
C VAL A 159 3.48 5.15 2.62
N HIS A 160 4.17 4.96 1.51
CA HIS A 160 4.26 5.98 0.48
C HIS A 160 2.93 6.06 -0.27
N ILE A 161 2.29 7.22 -0.20
CA ILE A 161 1.05 7.53 -0.90
C ILE A 161 1.22 8.91 -1.55
N ASP A 162 1.01 9.01 -2.84
CA ASP A 162 1.07 10.30 -3.55
C ASP A 162 -0.29 11.03 -3.45
N ILE A 163 -0.64 11.51 -2.24
CA ILE A 163 -1.85 12.34 -2.06
C ILE A 163 -1.60 13.75 -2.62
N SER A 164 -0.44 14.34 -2.33
CA SER A 164 -0.04 15.66 -2.81
C SER A 164 1.48 15.78 -2.84
N GLU A 165 2.01 16.87 -3.45
CA GLU A 165 3.46 17.12 -3.47
C GLU A 165 4.08 17.20 -2.06
N LYS A 166 3.29 17.61 -1.05
CA LYS A 166 3.74 17.77 0.34
C LYS A 166 3.44 16.55 1.22
N GLU A 167 2.43 15.76 0.87
CA GLU A 167 1.94 14.62 1.65
C GLU A 167 2.18 13.32 0.88
N LYS A 168 3.40 12.82 0.98
CA LYS A 168 3.86 11.61 0.30
C LYS A 168 3.80 10.35 1.14
N TYR A 169 3.58 10.50 2.45
CA TYR A 169 3.57 9.39 3.39
C TYR A 169 2.37 9.47 4.32
N ALA A 170 1.60 8.41 4.41
CA ALA A 170 0.64 8.18 5.49
C ALA A 170 1.33 7.43 6.63
N LEU A 171 0.88 7.69 7.85
CA LEU A 171 1.27 6.94 9.03
C LEU A 171 0.26 5.82 9.26
N ILE A 172 0.74 4.59 9.36
CA ILE A 172 -0.07 3.42 9.69
C ILE A 172 0.16 3.05 11.15
N LEU A 173 -0.93 2.89 11.88
CA LEU A 173 -0.96 2.34 13.22
C LEU A 173 -1.55 0.94 13.15
N MET A 174 -0.86 -0.06 13.68
CA MET A 174 -1.25 -1.47 13.56
C MET A 174 -1.05 -2.18 14.90
N ASP A 175 -1.94 -3.10 15.22
CA ASP A 175 -1.67 -4.08 16.27
C ASP A 175 -0.62 -5.08 15.78
N PHE A 176 0.54 -5.06 16.42
CA PHE A 176 1.65 -5.95 16.04
C PHE A 176 1.31 -7.43 16.23
N THR A 177 0.42 -7.75 17.17
CA THR A 177 0.07 -9.14 17.50
C THR A 177 -0.93 -9.74 16.51
N SER A 178 -1.98 -9.00 16.20
CA SER A 178 -3.05 -9.48 15.29
C SER A 178 -2.77 -9.14 13.83
N GLY A 179 -1.95 -8.12 13.56
CA GLY A 179 -1.75 -7.55 12.24
C GLY A 179 -2.90 -6.65 11.77
N GLU A 180 -3.86 -6.35 12.63
CA GLU A 180 -4.99 -5.47 12.28
C GLU A 180 -4.57 -3.99 12.25
N ILE A 181 -5.07 -3.27 11.28
CA ILE A 181 -4.84 -1.82 11.19
C ILE A 181 -5.71 -1.12 12.24
N VAL A 182 -5.08 -0.42 13.16
CA VAL A 182 -5.74 0.38 14.19
C VAL A 182 -6.29 1.66 13.58
N ASP A 183 -5.46 2.37 12.81
CA ASP A 183 -5.85 3.58 12.09
C ASP A 183 -4.80 3.97 11.05
N ILE A 184 -5.16 4.88 10.14
CA ILE A 184 -4.25 5.45 9.12
C ILE A 184 -4.37 6.97 9.15
N LEU A 185 -3.28 7.65 9.48
CA LEU A 185 -3.22 9.11 9.43
C LEU A 185 -2.75 9.55 8.05
N HIS A 186 -3.38 10.59 7.50
CA HIS A 186 -3.12 11.09 6.14
C HIS A 186 -1.69 11.63 5.92
N ASN A 187 -0.96 11.95 6.99
CA ASN A 187 0.45 12.30 6.95
C ASN A 187 1.15 11.99 8.29
N ARG A 188 2.48 12.15 8.30
CA ARG A 188 3.35 11.91 9.46
C ARG A 188 3.84 13.20 10.14
N TRP A 189 3.18 14.33 9.93
CA TRP A 189 3.62 15.59 10.51
C TRP A 189 3.40 15.60 12.03
N HIS A 190 4.31 16.22 12.74
CA HIS A 190 4.32 16.23 14.20
C HIS A 190 2.97 16.67 14.80
N HIS A 191 2.41 17.77 14.29
CA HIS A 191 1.12 18.28 14.76
C HIS A 191 -0.06 17.33 14.48
N THR A 192 -0.02 16.56 13.37
CA THR A 192 -1.05 15.57 13.06
C THR A 192 -1.00 14.42 14.06
N ILE A 193 0.22 13.94 14.36
CA ILE A 193 0.46 12.87 15.33
C ILE A 193 0.06 13.32 16.73
N GLU A 194 0.46 14.55 17.14
CA GLU A 194 0.09 15.12 18.45
C GLU A 194 -1.43 15.23 18.62
N ASN A 195 -2.10 15.88 17.66
CA ASN A 195 -3.55 16.06 17.71
C ASN A 195 -4.28 14.71 17.76
N TYR A 196 -3.80 13.74 17.00
CA TYR A 196 -4.39 12.41 16.97
C TYR A 196 -4.25 11.72 18.34
N PHE A 197 -3.04 11.58 18.89
CA PHE A 197 -2.87 10.86 20.15
C PHE A 197 -3.47 11.62 21.34
N PHE A 198 -3.48 12.96 21.35
CA PHE A 198 -4.17 13.72 22.38
C PHE A 198 -5.70 13.59 22.31
N SER A 199 -6.26 13.28 21.15
CA SER A 199 -7.70 12.99 21.03
C SER A 199 -8.10 11.65 21.65
N ILE A 200 -7.14 10.74 21.88
CA ILE A 200 -7.39 9.43 22.48
C ILE A 200 -7.38 9.54 23.99
N PRO A 201 -8.35 8.94 24.70
CA PRO A 201 -8.42 8.97 26.14
C PRO A 201 -7.13 8.50 26.82
N TYR A 202 -6.72 9.16 27.89
CA TYR A 202 -5.51 8.84 28.64
C TYR A 202 -5.45 7.39 29.12
N GLU A 203 -6.59 6.85 29.61
CA GLU A 203 -6.69 5.48 30.08
C GLU A 203 -6.42 4.45 28.96
N GLU A 204 -6.84 4.74 27.74
CA GLU A 204 -6.53 3.90 26.57
C GLU A 204 -5.03 3.96 26.23
N ARG A 205 -4.45 5.16 26.25
CA ARG A 205 -3.00 5.33 25.97
C ARG A 205 -2.11 4.64 27.01
N LYS A 206 -2.55 4.53 28.27
CA LYS A 206 -1.86 3.79 29.33
C LYS A 206 -1.77 2.28 29.08
N HIS A 207 -2.68 1.74 28.26
CA HIS A 207 -2.70 0.32 27.92
C HIS A 207 -1.54 -0.07 26.99
N VAL A 208 -1.08 0.86 26.18
CA VAL A 208 0.08 0.63 25.29
C VAL A 208 1.34 0.47 26.12
N ARG A 209 2.05 -0.64 25.95
CA ARG A 209 3.29 -0.97 26.66
C ARG A 209 4.51 -0.96 25.74
N TYR A 210 4.30 -1.21 24.45
CA TYR A 210 5.38 -1.29 23.47
C TYR A 210 5.01 -0.54 22.20
N ILE A 211 5.92 0.32 21.73
CA ILE A 211 5.80 0.99 20.43
C ILE A 211 6.91 0.49 19.53
N ILE A 212 6.53 -0.26 18.51
CA ILE A 212 7.43 -0.86 17.53
C ILE A 212 7.49 0.06 16.31
N SER A 213 8.67 0.58 15.98
CA SER A 213 8.85 1.48 14.85
C SER A 213 10.21 1.35 14.20
N ASP A 214 10.42 2.07 13.10
CA ASP A 214 11.74 2.30 12.54
C ASP A 214 12.60 3.24 13.41
N ALA A 215 13.85 3.46 13.01
CA ALA A 215 14.79 4.33 13.73
C ALA A 215 14.54 5.82 13.52
N TYR A 216 13.32 6.23 13.13
CA TYR A 216 12.97 7.63 12.98
C TYR A 216 12.72 8.26 14.36
N LYS A 217 13.54 9.27 14.70
CA LYS A 217 13.54 9.86 16.04
C LYS A 217 12.16 10.27 16.58
N PRO A 218 11.26 10.91 15.80
CA PRO A 218 9.93 11.24 16.26
C PRO A 218 9.10 10.04 16.73
N TYR A 219 9.27 8.85 16.13
CA TYR A 219 8.54 7.65 16.55
C TYR A 219 9.12 7.04 17.82
N LEU A 220 10.45 7.06 17.96
CA LEU A 220 11.12 6.60 19.17
C LEU A 220 10.82 7.49 20.39
N GLU A 221 10.40 8.73 20.18
CA GLU A 221 10.02 9.66 21.25
C GLU A 221 8.52 9.60 21.62
N LEU A 222 7.67 8.87 20.84
CA LEU A 222 6.24 8.73 21.14
C LEU A 222 5.93 8.28 22.56
N PRO A 223 6.63 7.27 23.15
CA PRO A 223 6.37 6.87 24.54
C PRO A 223 6.48 8.03 25.51
N LYS A 224 7.51 8.86 25.39
CA LYS A 224 7.77 9.96 26.32
C LYS A 224 6.67 11.03 26.33
N HIS A 225 6.01 11.22 25.17
CA HIS A 225 5.04 12.31 24.99
C HIS A 225 3.60 11.85 25.18
N PHE A 226 3.26 10.63 24.77
CA PHE A 226 1.87 10.20 24.66
C PHE A 226 1.52 8.94 25.47
N PHE A 227 2.48 8.07 25.75
CA PHE A 227 2.22 6.72 26.30
C PHE A 227 3.02 6.50 27.57
N PRO A 228 2.45 6.78 28.74
CA PRO A 228 3.18 6.84 30.02
C PRO A 228 3.79 5.50 30.48
N ASN A 229 3.25 4.38 29.98
CA ASN A 229 3.70 3.04 30.36
C ASN A 229 4.47 2.34 29.24
N ALA A 230 4.68 3.01 28.09
CA ALA A 230 5.28 2.39 26.93
C ALA A 230 6.79 2.60 26.83
N VAL A 231 7.46 1.62 26.24
CA VAL A 231 8.86 1.71 25.79
C VAL A 231 8.93 1.62 24.26
N SER A 232 9.95 2.26 23.69
CA SER A 232 10.23 2.15 22.26
C SER A 232 10.98 0.89 21.93
N ILE A 233 10.55 0.20 20.90
CA ILE A 233 11.18 -0.99 20.36
C ILE A 233 11.56 -0.73 18.91
N LEU A 234 12.82 -0.98 18.57
CA LEU A 234 13.28 -0.87 17.19
C LEU A 234 12.95 -2.13 16.41
N ASP A 235 12.22 -1.99 15.30
CA ASP A 235 11.89 -3.11 14.42
C ASP A 235 13.15 -3.73 13.80
N SER A 236 13.26 -5.06 13.97
CA SER A 236 14.39 -5.86 13.46
C SER A 236 14.57 -5.75 11.97
N PHE A 237 13.48 -5.68 11.23
CA PHE A 237 13.51 -5.52 9.78
C PHE A 237 14.29 -4.27 9.38
N HIS A 238 14.06 -3.15 10.05
CA HIS A 238 14.73 -1.88 9.76
C HIS A 238 16.23 -1.91 10.11
N VAL A 239 16.63 -2.61 11.17
CA VAL A 239 18.06 -2.80 11.48
C VAL A 239 18.76 -3.65 10.42
N VAL A 240 18.16 -4.76 10.02
CA VAL A 240 18.69 -5.61 8.94
C VAL A 240 18.73 -4.85 7.61
N LYS A 241 17.66 -4.14 7.27
CA LYS A 241 17.56 -3.29 6.07
C LYS A 241 18.66 -2.24 6.02
N TYR A 242 18.94 -1.59 7.16
CA TYR A 242 20.04 -0.63 7.27
C TYR A 242 21.39 -1.29 6.96
N LEU A 243 21.71 -2.42 7.60
CA LEU A 243 22.94 -3.16 7.35
C LEU A 243 23.08 -3.59 5.87
N LEU A 244 22.02 -4.18 5.30
CA LEU A 244 22.02 -4.58 3.88
C LEU A 244 22.16 -3.37 2.94
N GLY A 245 21.61 -2.21 3.31
CA GLY A 245 21.79 -0.95 2.60
C GLY A 245 23.25 -0.50 2.57
N LEU A 246 23.95 -0.56 3.72
CA LEU A 246 25.39 -0.27 3.80
C LEU A 246 26.21 -1.23 2.92
N ILE A 247 25.90 -2.53 2.99
CA ILE A 247 26.57 -3.56 2.17
C ILE A 247 26.37 -3.28 0.69
N ASN A 248 25.13 -3.01 0.27
CA ASN A 248 24.83 -2.76 -1.14
C ASN A 248 25.51 -1.48 -1.66
N THR A 249 25.58 -0.45 -0.83
CA THR A 249 26.30 0.80 -1.14
C THR A 249 27.80 0.53 -1.31
N TYR A 250 28.38 -0.31 -0.44
CA TYR A 250 29.78 -0.70 -0.55
C TYR A 250 30.06 -1.52 -1.83
N ILE A 251 29.22 -2.51 -2.15
CA ILE A 251 29.30 -3.27 -3.40
C ILE A 251 29.28 -2.31 -4.61
N ASN A 252 28.40 -1.31 -4.60
CA ASN A 252 28.33 -0.32 -5.67
C ASN A 252 29.61 0.50 -5.78
N SER A 253 30.26 0.85 -4.67
CA SER A 253 31.53 1.58 -4.68
C SER A 253 32.67 0.73 -5.28
N VAL A 254 32.74 -0.55 -4.91
CA VAL A 254 33.72 -1.50 -5.48
C VAL A 254 33.45 -1.70 -6.97
N MET A 255 32.18 -1.87 -7.36
CA MET A 255 31.79 -2.01 -8.77
C MET A 255 32.18 -0.77 -9.59
N LYS A 256 32.01 0.42 -9.04
CA LYS A 256 32.44 1.67 -9.69
C LYS A 256 33.94 1.69 -9.92
N ALA A 257 34.74 1.30 -8.93
CA ALA A 257 36.19 1.23 -9.07
C ALA A 257 36.64 0.28 -10.18
N TYR A 258 35.98 -0.89 -10.33
CA TYR A 258 36.23 -1.80 -11.43
C TYR A 258 35.83 -1.20 -12.78
N LYS A 259 34.70 -0.53 -12.90
CA LYS A 259 34.29 0.16 -14.13
C LYS A 259 35.27 1.26 -14.53
N ASP A 260 35.72 2.07 -13.59
CA ASP A 260 36.70 3.13 -13.83
C ASP A 260 38.06 2.55 -14.28
N ARG A 261 38.46 1.40 -13.71
CA ARG A 261 39.64 0.65 -14.17
C ARG A 261 39.51 0.17 -15.62
N ASP A 262 38.35 -0.38 -15.97
CA ASP A 262 38.07 -0.93 -17.30
C ASP A 262 38.01 0.21 -18.34
N LEU A 263 37.45 1.35 -18.02
CA LEU A 263 37.46 2.55 -18.85
C LEU A 263 38.91 3.01 -19.15
N LYS A 264 39.72 3.17 -18.11
CA LYS A 264 41.14 3.56 -18.27
C LYS A 264 41.94 2.58 -19.13
N ARG A 265 41.63 1.28 -19.06
CA ARG A 265 42.26 0.26 -19.93
C ARG A 265 41.87 0.45 -21.40
N LEU A 266 40.60 0.72 -21.66
CA LEU A 266 40.10 0.97 -23.02
C LEU A 266 40.65 2.26 -23.62
N GLU A 267 40.74 3.35 -22.85
CA GLU A 267 41.33 4.62 -23.27
C GLU A 267 42.80 4.40 -23.72
N LYS A 268 43.58 3.65 -22.95
CA LYS A 268 44.97 3.30 -23.33
C LYS A 268 45.02 2.48 -24.61
N GLN A 269 44.14 1.48 -24.77
CA GLN A 269 44.11 0.64 -25.97
C GLN A 269 43.65 1.40 -27.22
N ASN A 270 42.75 2.35 -27.11
CA ASN A 270 42.26 3.16 -28.22
C ASN A 270 43.32 4.19 -28.65
N HIS A 271 44.12 4.71 -27.73
CA HIS A 271 45.22 5.60 -28.04
C HIS A 271 46.30 4.89 -28.86
N ASP A 272 46.50 3.59 -28.61
CA ASP A 272 47.53 2.78 -29.33
C ASP A 272 47.04 2.26 -30.69
N THR A 273 45.72 2.24 -30.98
CA THR A 273 45.18 1.52 -32.18
C THR A 273 44.46 2.40 -33.21
N ASN A 274 44.26 3.71 -32.95
CA ASN A 274 43.56 4.64 -33.86
C ASN A 274 42.18 4.12 -34.38
N ARG A 275 41.47 3.29 -33.60
CA ARG A 275 40.16 2.72 -33.92
C ARG A 275 39.07 3.26 -32.98
N ASP A 276 38.28 4.19 -33.51
CA ASP A 276 37.02 4.62 -32.89
C ASP A 276 35.98 3.49 -32.91
N ASN A 277 35.26 3.30 -31.78
CA ASN A 277 34.13 2.40 -31.61
C ASN A 277 34.37 0.93 -31.24
N LYS A 278 34.98 0.67 -30.08
CA LYS A 278 34.69 -0.60 -29.38
C LYS A 278 33.63 -0.37 -28.28
N THR A 279 32.47 -1.03 -28.39
CA THR A 279 31.48 -1.14 -27.34
C THR A 279 32.14 -1.66 -26.06
N ILE A 280 32.00 -0.97 -24.94
CA ILE A 280 32.56 -1.37 -23.66
C ILE A 280 31.93 -2.70 -23.25
N GLN A 281 32.65 -3.81 -23.39
CA GLN A 281 32.23 -5.08 -22.84
C GLN A 281 32.54 -5.06 -21.34
N GLU A 282 31.49 -5.23 -20.50
CA GLU A 282 31.67 -5.29 -19.04
C GLU A 282 32.61 -6.44 -18.66
N SER A 283 33.54 -6.18 -17.74
CA SER A 283 34.42 -7.20 -17.19
C SER A 283 33.69 -8.24 -16.36
N GLN A 284 34.28 -9.41 -16.19
CA GLN A 284 33.69 -10.47 -15.35
C GLN A 284 33.47 -10.01 -13.91
N GLU A 285 34.36 -9.18 -13.37
CA GLU A 285 34.28 -8.62 -12.03
C GLU A 285 33.05 -7.70 -11.87
N VAL A 286 32.80 -6.83 -12.87
CA VAL A 286 31.61 -5.97 -12.88
C VAL A 286 30.33 -6.81 -12.97
N ILE A 287 30.33 -7.86 -13.78
CA ILE A 287 29.21 -8.80 -13.89
C ILE A 287 28.96 -9.53 -12.57
N LEU A 288 30.02 -10.03 -11.92
CA LEU A 288 29.89 -10.65 -10.60
C LEU A 288 29.27 -9.70 -9.59
N LEU A 289 29.80 -8.48 -9.45
CA LEU A 289 29.30 -7.48 -8.51
C LEU A 289 27.85 -7.02 -8.80
N ARG A 290 27.40 -7.12 -10.04
CA ARG A 290 26.03 -6.76 -10.42
C ARG A 290 25.03 -7.89 -10.23
N LYS A 291 25.35 -9.11 -10.70
CA LYS A 291 24.40 -10.22 -10.76
C LYS A 291 24.45 -11.16 -9.56
N TYR A 292 25.57 -11.21 -8.84
CA TYR A 292 25.78 -12.20 -7.76
C TYR A 292 25.88 -11.56 -6.38
N ARG A 293 25.25 -10.40 -6.18
CA ARG A 293 25.19 -9.69 -4.89
C ARG A 293 24.60 -10.53 -3.76
N TRP A 294 23.78 -11.53 -4.13
CA TRP A 294 23.17 -12.44 -3.19
C TRP A 294 24.18 -13.14 -2.27
N VAL A 295 25.43 -13.31 -2.71
CA VAL A 295 26.52 -13.84 -1.88
C VAL A 295 26.69 -13.09 -0.56
N LEU A 296 26.52 -11.76 -0.56
CA LEU A 296 26.59 -10.94 0.64
C LEU A 296 25.21 -10.58 1.21
N LEU A 297 24.19 -10.47 0.36
CA LEU A 297 22.89 -9.97 0.80
C LEU A 297 21.96 -11.06 1.36
N LYS A 298 22.05 -12.30 0.86
CA LYS A 298 21.31 -13.43 1.44
C LYS A 298 21.96 -13.90 2.75
N ASN A 299 21.16 -14.41 3.69
CA ASN A 299 21.67 -15.15 4.83
C ASN A 299 22.35 -16.42 4.36
N GLN A 300 23.48 -16.76 4.95
CA GLN A 300 24.27 -17.90 4.52
C GLN A 300 23.48 -19.22 4.59
N ASP A 301 22.66 -19.39 5.62
CA ASP A 301 21.78 -20.56 5.80
C ASP A 301 20.71 -20.70 4.71
N ASN A 302 20.37 -19.59 4.03
CA ASN A 302 19.39 -19.57 2.93
C ASN A 302 20.03 -19.69 1.55
N ILE A 303 21.35 -19.88 1.48
CA ILE A 303 22.04 -20.13 0.21
C ILE A 303 21.99 -21.63 -0.06
N ASN A 304 21.38 -21.99 -1.19
CA ASN A 304 21.37 -23.39 -1.61
C ASN A 304 22.73 -23.74 -2.25
N TYR A 305 23.62 -24.28 -1.45
CA TYR A 305 24.91 -24.77 -1.91
C TYR A 305 24.75 -26.09 -2.65
N SER A 306 25.32 -26.16 -3.85
CA SER A 306 25.27 -27.34 -4.70
C SER A 306 26.59 -27.46 -5.45
N ASP A 307 27.12 -28.68 -5.52
CA ASP A 307 28.31 -29.03 -6.32
C ASP A 307 27.97 -29.15 -7.81
N LYS A 308 26.69 -29.07 -8.17
CA LYS A 308 26.26 -29.14 -9.55
C LYS A 308 26.65 -27.87 -10.30
N ARG A 309 27.45 -28.04 -11.35
CA ARG A 309 27.90 -26.94 -12.21
C ARG A 309 26.87 -26.62 -13.27
N TYR A 310 26.57 -25.34 -13.40
CA TYR A 310 25.71 -24.79 -14.45
C TYR A 310 26.51 -23.82 -15.31
N TYR A 311 26.12 -23.70 -16.58
CA TYR A 311 26.69 -22.70 -17.46
C TYR A 311 26.10 -21.32 -17.17
N HIS A 312 26.94 -20.39 -16.70
CA HIS A 312 26.59 -19.00 -16.45
C HIS A 312 26.90 -18.17 -17.70
N SER A 313 25.91 -17.93 -18.56
CA SER A 313 26.08 -17.23 -19.84
C SER A 313 26.72 -15.84 -19.69
N SER A 314 26.41 -15.12 -18.63
CA SER A 314 26.98 -13.80 -18.35
C SER A 314 28.47 -13.85 -17.98
N LEU A 315 28.94 -14.91 -17.34
CA LEU A 315 30.34 -15.14 -16.98
C LEU A 315 31.07 -15.98 -18.02
N ARG A 316 30.36 -16.59 -18.98
CA ARG A 316 30.86 -17.52 -20.00
C ARG A 316 31.65 -18.68 -19.41
N MET A 317 31.20 -19.22 -18.28
CA MET A 317 31.86 -20.32 -17.59
C MET A 317 30.89 -21.28 -16.93
N TYR A 318 31.33 -22.53 -16.70
CA TYR A 318 30.62 -23.48 -15.83
C TYR A 318 31.08 -23.27 -14.39
N ALA A 319 30.15 -23.03 -13.49
CA ALA A 319 30.41 -22.84 -12.07
C ALA A 319 29.31 -23.46 -11.20
N ASP A 320 29.69 -23.89 -10.02
CA ASP A 320 28.82 -24.20 -8.92
C ASP A 320 28.65 -23.00 -7.96
N THR A 321 27.79 -23.10 -6.97
CA THR A 321 27.54 -22.04 -6.00
C THR A 321 28.80 -21.66 -5.21
N TYR A 322 29.62 -22.64 -4.83
CA TYR A 322 30.87 -22.39 -4.09
C TYR A 322 31.90 -21.61 -4.94
N THR A 323 32.02 -21.97 -6.21
CA THR A 323 32.93 -21.28 -7.15
C THR A 323 32.50 -19.82 -7.31
N ILE A 324 31.19 -19.55 -7.49
CA ILE A 324 30.67 -18.19 -7.62
C ILE A 324 30.92 -17.38 -6.33
N GLU A 325 30.66 -17.97 -5.17
CA GLU A 325 30.96 -17.33 -3.89
C GLU A 325 32.42 -16.97 -3.73
N LYS A 326 33.32 -17.93 -4.00
CA LYS A 326 34.75 -17.72 -3.92
C LYS A 326 35.24 -16.61 -4.86
N LEU A 327 34.75 -16.60 -6.09
CA LEU A 327 35.06 -15.56 -7.08
C LEU A 327 34.56 -14.19 -6.60
N PHE A 328 33.34 -14.12 -6.11
CA PHE A 328 32.76 -12.86 -5.60
C PHE A 328 33.57 -12.31 -4.42
N LEU A 329 33.84 -13.13 -3.42
CA LEU A 329 34.54 -12.71 -2.21
C LEU A 329 36.01 -12.35 -2.47
N SER A 330 36.62 -12.88 -3.52
CA SER A 330 37.99 -12.54 -3.90
C SER A 330 38.14 -11.16 -4.55
N LEU A 331 37.02 -10.52 -4.95
CA LEU A 331 37.03 -9.20 -5.58
C LEU A 331 37.43 -8.06 -4.62
N ASP A 332 37.15 -8.22 -3.35
CA ASP A 332 37.59 -7.29 -2.30
C ASP A 332 37.85 -8.06 -1.00
N PRO A 333 39.02 -7.94 -0.36
CA PRO A 333 39.34 -8.62 0.91
C PRO A 333 38.34 -8.29 2.04
N LYS A 334 37.70 -7.12 2.00
CA LYS A 334 36.74 -6.69 3.01
C LYS A 334 35.40 -7.44 2.91
N PHE A 335 35.08 -8.08 1.78
CA PHE A 335 33.82 -8.81 1.65
C PHE A 335 33.66 -9.95 2.66
N ASN A 336 34.76 -10.63 3.03
CA ASN A 336 34.74 -11.65 4.07
C ASN A 336 34.35 -11.02 5.43
N ILE A 337 35.00 -9.91 5.81
CA ILE A 337 34.71 -9.20 7.06
C ILE A 337 33.25 -8.72 7.09
N ILE A 338 32.76 -8.19 5.98
CA ILE A 338 31.40 -7.70 5.85
C ILE A 338 30.38 -8.85 6.02
N ARG A 339 30.66 -10.00 5.42
CA ARG A 339 29.85 -11.21 5.58
C ARG A 339 29.82 -11.66 7.04
N ASP A 340 30.97 -11.74 7.69
CA ASP A 340 31.06 -12.17 9.08
C ASP A 340 30.27 -11.24 10.03
N VAL A 341 30.36 -9.92 9.82
CA VAL A 341 29.56 -8.92 10.56
C VAL A 341 28.07 -9.16 10.36
N LYS A 342 27.65 -9.35 9.10
CA LYS A 342 26.25 -9.59 8.78
C LYS A 342 25.73 -10.88 9.41
N GLU A 343 26.43 -11.99 9.20
CA GLU A 343 26.00 -13.28 9.73
C GLU A 343 26.02 -13.32 11.27
N LYS A 344 26.96 -12.64 11.89
CA LYS A 344 26.98 -12.51 13.37
C LYS A 344 25.76 -11.77 13.87
N TYR A 345 25.39 -10.64 13.24
CA TYR A 345 24.19 -9.90 13.62
C TYR A 345 22.90 -10.71 13.36
N ILE A 346 22.80 -11.41 12.22
CA ILE A 346 21.64 -12.25 11.90
C ILE A 346 21.48 -13.37 12.95
N ARG A 347 22.58 -14.03 13.34
CA ARG A 347 22.55 -15.03 14.42
C ARG A 347 22.08 -14.44 15.73
N PHE A 348 22.64 -13.31 16.16
CA PHE A 348 22.16 -12.58 17.33
C PHE A 348 20.67 -12.26 17.24
N ASN A 349 20.22 -11.76 16.07
CA ASN A 349 18.81 -11.43 15.84
C ASN A 349 17.89 -12.66 15.91
N ASN A 350 18.35 -13.83 15.60
CA ASN A 350 17.58 -15.09 15.62
C ASN A 350 17.74 -15.86 16.96
N THR A 351 18.65 -15.45 17.85
CA THR A 351 18.87 -16.10 19.15
C THR A 351 17.81 -15.64 20.15
N HIS A 352 17.27 -16.56 20.93
CA HIS A 352 16.43 -16.27 22.08
C HIS A 352 17.30 -16.11 23.33
N PHE A 353 17.02 -15.09 24.11
CA PHE A 353 17.71 -14.78 25.35
C PHE A 353 16.75 -14.94 26.54
N SER A 354 17.32 -15.19 27.73
CA SER A 354 16.53 -15.44 28.96
C SER A 354 16.18 -14.14 29.68
N SER A 355 16.98 -13.08 29.52
CA SER A 355 16.79 -11.79 30.16
C SER A 355 17.30 -10.65 29.31
N GLU A 356 16.85 -9.42 29.62
CA GLU A 356 17.34 -8.18 29.01
C GLU A 356 18.83 -7.94 29.27
N ASP A 357 19.30 -8.24 30.46
CA ASP A 357 20.73 -8.10 30.80
C ASP A 357 21.61 -8.99 29.94
N GLU A 358 21.19 -10.23 29.68
CA GLU A 358 21.88 -11.15 28.76
C GLU A 358 21.94 -10.59 27.33
N VAL A 359 20.83 -10.08 26.85
CA VAL A 359 20.78 -9.42 25.52
C VAL A 359 21.74 -8.25 25.47
N MET A 360 21.70 -7.38 26.48
CA MET A 360 22.53 -6.18 26.52
C MET A 360 24.02 -6.53 26.55
N GLN A 361 24.40 -7.53 27.36
CA GLN A 361 25.80 -8.00 27.44
C GLN A 361 26.30 -8.52 26.11
N GLU A 362 25.52 -9.38 25.42
CA GLU A 362 25.94 -9.94 24.14
C GLU A 362 25.94 -8.86 23.02
N LEU A 363 24.98 -7.92 23.06
CA LEU A 363 24.95 -6.79 22.15
C LEU A 363 26.18 -5.87 22.32
N LEU A 364 26.52 -5.51 23.55
CA LEU A 364 27.69 -4.68 23.84
C LEU A 364 28.99 -5.37 23.40
N LYS A 365 29.13 -6.66 23.68
CA LYS A 365 30.27 -7.46 23.24
C LYS A 365 30.40 -7.46 21.72
N MET A 366 29.29 -7.65 21.00
CA MET A 366 29.26 -7.60 19.53
C MET A 366 29.61 -6.20 19.01
N ILE A 367 29.14 -5.14 19.63
CA ILE A 367 29.47 -3.75 19.27
C ILE A 367 30.98 -3.52 19.41
N GLU A 368 31.62 -3.94 20.50
CA GLU A 368 33.05 -3.77 20.68
C GLU A 368 33.87 -4.60 19.70
N GLU A 369 33.44 -5.83 19.41
CA GLU A 369 34.09 -6.63 18.36
C GLU A 369 34.00 -5.94 16.99
N PHE A 370 32.85 -5.38 16.61
CA PHE A 370 32.72 -4.66 15.36
C PHE A 370 33.52 -3.35 15.33
N LYS A 371 33.64 -2.65 16.45
CA LYS A 371 34.55 -1.48 16.58
C LYS A 371 36.03 -1.84 16.37
N ALA A 372 36.44 -3.01 16.80
CA ALA A 372 37.81 -3.50 16.61
C ALA A 372 38.13 -3.89 15.14
N LEU A 373 37.12 -4.20 14.34
CA LEU A 373 37.31 -4.55 12.95
C LEU A 373 37.64 -3.31 12.09
N ARG A 374 38.66 -3.46 11.22
CA ARG A 374 38.99 -2.40 10.25
C ARG A 374 38.03 -2.42 9.08
N GLY A 375 37.28 -1.32 8.87
CA GLY A 375 36.39 -1.18 7.72
C GLY A 375 35.29 -0.15 7.93
N TYR A 376 34.75 0.30 6.81
CA TYR A 376 33.67 1.31 6.81
C TYR A 376 32.35 0.74 7.42
N ILE A 377 31.97 -0.46 6.97
CA ILE A 377 30.71 -1.09 7.41
C ILE A 377 30.74 -1.50 8.87
N PRO A 378 31.73 -2.23 9.41
CA PRO A 378 31.78 -2.55 10.82
C PRO A 378 31.68 -1.30 11.70
N ARG A 379 32.40 -0.21 11.33
CA ARG A 379 32.38 1.04 12.06
C ARG A 379 31.00 1.69 12.09
N LEU A 380 30.36 1.86 10.93
CA LEU A 380 29.04 2.49 10.87
C LEU A 380 27.97 1.65 11.53
N PHE A 381 28.03 0.33 11.35
CA PHE A 381 27.04 -0.55 11.93
C PHE A 381 27.19 -0.64 13.44
N SER A 382 28.42 -0.70 13.98
CA SER A 382 28.64 -0.63 15.44
C SER A 382 28.14 0.67 16.06
N GLN A 383 28.33 1.82 15.38
CA GLN A 383 27.78 3.10 15.82
C GLN A 383 26.24 3.11 15.82
N TYR A 384 25.63 2.50 14.80
CA TYR A 384 24.18 2.37 14.73
C TYR A 384 23.64 1.49 15.86
N LEU A 385 24.25 0.33 16.10
CA LEU A 385 23.87 -0.58 17.20
C LEU A 385 24.05 0.08 18.58
N ASP A 386 25.15 0.79 18.79
CA ASP A 386 25.43 1.49 20.07
C ASP A 386 24.42 2.61 20.34
N LYS A 387 24.02 3.33 19.28
CA LYS A 387 23.01 4.38 19.37
C LYS A 387 21.61 3.86 19.78
N TYR A 388 21.23 2.69 19.30
CA TYR A 388 19.90 2.11 19.48
C TYR A 388 19.91 0.83 20.35
N LYS A 389 20.92 0.66 21.19
CA LYS A 389 21.12 -0.57 21.97
C LYS A 389 19.98 -0.88 22.93
N HIS A 390 19.35 0.14 23.51
CA HIS A 390 18.24 -0.04 24.43
C HIS A 390 16.99 -0.53 23.69
N GLU A 391 16.61 0.12 22.62
CA GLU A 391 15.45 -0.25 21.79
C GLU A 391 15.62 -1.63 21.12
N ILE A 392 16.88 -2.05 20.87
CA ILE A 392 17.19 -3.40 20.38
C ILE A 392 17.12 -4.42 21.52
N ALA A 393 17.58 -4.08 22.71
CA ALA A 393 17.55 -4.97 23.88
C ALA A 393 16.12 -5.20 24.35
N ASP A 394 15.32 -4.14 24.49
CA ASP A 394 13.91 -4.21 24.85
C ASP A 394 13.12 -5.13 23.94
N ARG A 395 13.35 -5.05 22.61
CA ARG A 395 12.74 -5.96 21.63
C ARG A 395 13.05 -7.42 21.93
N LYS A 396 14.32 -7.72 22.16
CA LYS A 396 14.80 -9.11 22.34
C LYS A 396 14.31 -9.72 23.64
N SER A 397 14.17 -8.91 24.70
CA SER A 397 13.66 -9.36 25.99
C SER A 397 12.14 -9.62 25.97
N THR A 398 11.39 -8.90 25.11
CA THR A 398 9.94 -9.07 24.95
C THR A 398 9.54 -10.22 24.02
N ARG A 399 10.49 -10.91 23.40
CA ARG A 399 10.27 -12.01 22.44
C ARG A 399 9.47 -11.60 21.19
N LEU A 400 9.57 -10.35 20.79
CA LEU A 400 8.96 -9.76 19.56
C LEU A 400 9.87 -9.92 18.32
#